data_73ab3d1c8677049dd2ecdc59d1f85261
#
_entry.id   73ab3d1c8677049dd2ecdc59d1f85261
#
_cell.length_a   1.000
_cell.length_b   1.000
_cell.length_c   1.000
_cell.angle_alpha   90.00
_cell.angle_beta   90.00
_cell.angle_gamma   90.00
#
_symmetry.space_group_name_H-M   'P 1'
#
loop_
_entity.id
_entity.type
_entity.pdbx_description
1 polymer ?
#
loop_
_entity_poly.entity_id
_entity_poly.type
_entity_poly.pdbx_seq_one_letter_code
_entity_poly.pdbx_strand_id
1 'polypeptide(L)'
;MTEFKIAVSDHGANRLSPHCMERIEETLVAMANVEDPTEMGMIVIGIADNKDAYDAWKSIYHKNAILVEQHYVTGIADEAMKLYGSVDQYFRSVAQSIRDSKMSEDLKSFVLQHMEVVNFHGKEVLVLYNIGTGGESLFGAEKWIHNGNSTVKVKDGLKSIQSF
;
A
#
# COMPACT_ATOMS: atom_id res chain seq x y z
N MET A 1 12.08 3.96 2.05
CA MET A 1 11.42 2.74 2.55
C MET A 1 10.37 2.30 1.55
N THR A 2 10.33 1.02 1.20
CA THR A 2 9.40 0.49 0.19
C THR A 2 8.74 -0.78 0.69
N GLU A 3 7.41 -0.82 0.59
CA GLU A 3 6.59 -2.00 0.86
C GLU A 3 5.97 -2.48 -0.45
N PHE A 4 5.87 -3.79 -0.61
CA PHE A 4 5.25 -4.40 -1.77
C PHE A 4 3.96 -5.12 -1.38
N LYS A 5 2.91 -4.93 -2.17
CA LYS A 5 1.63 -5.62 -2.04
C LYS A 5 1.26 -6.20 -3.39
N ILE A 6 0.85 -7.45 -3.43
CA ILE A 6 0.49 -8.07 -4.70
C ILE A 6 -0.91 -7.64 -5.15
N ALA A 7 -1.80 -7.35 -4.21
CA ALA A 7 -3.21 -7.07 -4.49
C ALA A 7 -3.85 -6.28 -3.35
N VAL A 8 -5.04 -5.74 -3.61
CA VAL A 8 -5.88 -5.05 -2.62
C VAL A 8 -7.22 -5.75 -2.42
N SER A 9 -7.36 -6.95 -2.94
CA SER A 9 -8.55 -7.78 -2.76
C SER A 9 -8.19 -9.16 -2.22
N ASP A 10 -9.15 -9.79 -1.57
CA ASP A 10 -9.03 -11.17 -1.15
C ASP A 10 -9.20 -12.10 -2.35
N HIS A 11 -8.63 -13.29 -2.27
CA HIS A 11 -8.75 -14.30 -3.33
C HIS A 11 -10.22 -14.60 -3.64
N GLY A 12 -10.57 -14.53 -4.92
CA GLY A 12 -11.93 -14.81 -5.37
C GLY A 12 -12.95 -13.69 -5.12
N ALA A 13 -12.53 -12.58 -4.50
CA ALA A 13 -13.42 -11.45 -4.24
C ALA A 13 -13.75 -10.67 -5.51
N ASN A 14 -14.82 -9.88 -5.45
CA ASN A 14 -15.30 -9.02 -6.53
C ASN A 14 -15.16 -7.53 -6.23
N ARG A 15 -14.44 -7.17 -5.17
CA ARG A 15 -14.23 -5.79 -4.74
C ARG A 15 -12.96 -5.66 -3.91
N LEU A 16 -12.56 -4.42 -3.64
CA LEU A 16 -11.48 -4.14 -2.70
C LEU A 16 -11.80 -4.75 -1.33
N SER A 17 -10.79 -5.31 -0.69
CA SER A 17 -10.90 -5.78 0.67
C SER A 17 -10.72 -4.60 1.63
N PRO A 18 -11.73 -4.29 2.47
CA PRO A 18 -11.55 -3.26 3.51
C PRO A 18 -10.37 -3.55 4.41
N HIS A 19 -10.12 -4.81 4.72
CA HIS A 19 -8.98 -5.22 5.53
C HIS A 19 -7.63 -4.95 4.84
N CYS A 20 -7.51 -5.28 3.54
CA CYS A 20 -6.31 -5.00 2.78
C CYS A 20 -6.05 -3.49 2.71
N MET A 21 -7.07 -2.69 2.46
CA MET A 21 -6.95 -1.24 2.40
C MET A 21 -6.58 -0.64 3.75
N GLU A 22 -7.18 -1.12 4.83
CA GLU A 22 -6.84 -0.67 6.18
C GLU A 22 -5.36 -0.94 6.50
N ARG A 23 -4.85 -2.12 6.15
CA ARG A 23 -3.42 -2.45 6.34
C ARG A 23 -2.51 -1.52 5.54
N ILE A 24 -2.87 -1.17 4.33
CA ILE A 24 -2.14 -0.21 3.50
C ILE A 24 -2.13 1.17 4.16
N GLU A 25 -3.29 1.63 4.62
CA GLU A 25 -3.46 2.93 5.26
C GLU A 25 -2.66 3.02 6.57
N GLU A 26 -2.69 1.98 7.39
CA GLU A 26 -1.88 1.89 8.61
C GLU A 26 -0.38 1.95 8.28
N THR A 27 0.05 1.27 7.23
CA THR A 27 1.44 1.30 6.79
C THR A 27 1.86 2.69 6.32
N LEU A 28 1.00 3.39 5.57
CA LEU A 28 1.24 4.77 5.17
C LEU A 28 1.41 5.70 6.37
N VAL A 29 0.56 5.55 7.38
CA VAL A 29 0.67 6.32 8.63
C VAL A 29 1.99 6.01 9.33
N ALA A 30 2.35 4.74 9.43
CA ALA A 30 3.60 4.34 10.07
C ALA A 30 4.83 4.88 9.35
N MET A 31 4.81 4.87 8.02
CA MET A 31 5.89 5.45 7.20
C MET A 31 5.99 6.97 7.39
N ALA A 32 4.86 7.66 7.58
CA ALA A 32 4.85 9.10 7.81
C ALA A 32 5.41 9.48 9.18
N ASN A 33 5.38 8.58 10.14
CA ASN A 33 5.86 8.80 11.51
C ASN A 33 7.35 8.47 11.66
N VAL A 34 8.18 8.92 10.70
CA VAL A 34 9.64 8.79 10.78
C VAL A 34 10.25 10.11 11.26
N GLU A 35 11.47 10.03 11.83
CA GLU A 35 12.16 11.22 12.36
C GLU A 35 12.55 12.20 11.25
N ASP A 36 12.99 11.69 10.11
CA ASP A 36 13.39 12.53 8.98
C ASP A 36 12.17 12.86 8.12
N PRO A 37 11.64 14.09 8.18
CA PRO A 37 10.46 14.46 7.40
C PRO A 37 10.73 14.53 5.88
N THR A 38 11.97 14.42 5.45
CA THR A 38 12.34 14.39 4.03
C THR A 38 12.43 12.98 3.48
N GLU A 39 12.41 11.96 4.34
CA GLU A 39 12.44 10.58 3.91
C GLU A 39 11.11 10.18 3.26
N MET A 40 11.20 9.74 2.01
CA MET A 40 10.03 9.31 1.25
C MET A 40 9.82 7.80 1.39
N GLY A 41 8.61 7.43 1.78
CA GLY A 41 8.17 6.05 1.75
C GLY A 41 7.30 5.78 0.54
N MET A 42 7.19 4.52 0.12
CA MET A 42 6.24 4.13 -0.91
C MET A 42 5.71 2.72 -0.70
N ILE A 43 4.47 2.53 -1.13
CA ILE A 43 3.86 1.21 -1.25
C ILE A 43 3.62 0.97 -2.74
N VAL A 44 4.09 -0.16 -3.24
CA VAL A 44 3.91 -0.56 -4.64
C VAL A 44 2.95 -1.74 -4.67
N ILE A 45 1.82 -1.57 -5.37
CA ILE A 45 0.79 -2.59 -5.53
C ILE A 45 0.96 -3.22 -6.92
N GLY A 46 1.00 -4.54 -6.97
CA GLY A 46 1.23 -5.30 -8.20
C GLY A 46 2.58 -6.00 -8.23
N ILE A 47 3.23 -6.12 -7.07
CA ILE A 47 4.51 -6.83 -6.94
C ILE A 47 4.42 -7.73 -5.70
N ALA A 48 4.82 -9.00 -5.87
CA ALA A 48 4.97 -9.92 -4.76
C ALA A 48 6.46 -10.07 -4.42
N ASP A 49 6.77 -10.00 -3.12
CA ASP A 49 8.13 -10.18 -2.62
C ASP A 49 8.45 -11.62 -2.23
N ASN A 50 7.49 -12.53 -2.35
CA ASN A 50 7.71 -13.94 -2.10
C ASN A 50 6.90 -14.82 -3.07
N LYS A 51 7.37 -16.07 -3.20
CA LYS A 51 6.78 -17.04 -4.13
C LYS A 51 5.36 -17.46 -3.73
N ASP A 52 5.07 -17.56 -2.45
CA ASP A 52 3.76 -18.00 -1.97
C ASP A 52 2.66 -17.03 -2.39
N ALA A 53 2.91 -15.73 -2.25
CA ALA A 53 1.98 -14.70 -2.70
C ALA A 53 1.78 -14.76 -4.21
N TYR A 54 2.84 -14.95 -4.97
CA TYR A 54 2.75 -15.12 -6.42
C TYR A 54 1.96 -16.36 -6.81
N ASP A 55 2.24 -17.51 -6.18
CA ASP A 55 1.55 -18.77 -6.49
C ASP A 55 0.05 -18.65 -6.24
N ALA A 56 -0.34 -18.00 -5.14
CA ALA A 56 -1.74 -17.74 -4.83
C ALA A 56 -2.40 -16.84 -5.89
N TRP A 57 -1.74 -15.79 -6.31
CA TRP A 57 -2.20 -14.90 -7.38
C TRP A 57 -2.35 -15.66 -8.70
N LYS A 58 -1.34 -16.46 -9.06
CA LYS A 58 -1.32 -17.25 -10.30
C LYS A 58 -2.46 -18.26 -10.34
N SER A 59 -2.84 -18.82 -9.20
CA SER A 59 -3.95 -19.77 -9.13
C SER A 59 -5.30 -19.14 -9.50
N ILE A 60 -5.41 -17.82 -9.36
CA ILE A 60 -6.64 -17.07 -9.69
C ILE A 60 -6.62 -16.60 -11.14
N TYR A 61 -5.53 -15.96 -11.55
CA TYR A 61 -5.47 -15.26 -12.84
C TYR A 61 -4.86 -16.08 -13.97
N HIS A 62 -4.19 -17.21 -13.65
CA HIS A 62 -3.58 -18.13 -14.63
C HIS A 62 -2.60 -17.42 -15.58
N LYS A 63 -1.86 -16.45 -15.06
CA LYS A 63 -0.86 -15.70 -15.80
C LYS A 63 0.48 -15.74 -15.11
N ASN A 64 1.53 -15.36 -15.85
CA ASN A 64 2.87 -15.34 -15.33
C ASN A 64 3.30 -13.93 -14.94
N ALA A 65 4.03 -13.84 -13.83
CA ALA A 65 4.73 -12.63 -13.45
C ALA A 65 6.04 -12.48 -14.21
N ILE A 66 6.59 -11.27 -14.19
CA ILE A 66 7.96 -11.02 -14.60
C ILE A 66 8.82 -11.04 -13.34
N LEU A 67 9.86 -11.86 -13.32
CA LEU A 67 10.78 -11.91 -12.19
C LEU A 67 11.84 -10.82 -12.38
N VAL A 68 11.87 -9.86 -11.47
CA VAL A 68 12.87 -8.79 -11.44
C VAL A 68 13.60 -8.90 -10.11
N GLU A 69 14.88 -9.25 -10.18
CA GLU A 69 15.68 -9.62 -9.02
C GLU A 69 14.99 -10.76 -8.26
N GLN A 70 14.49 -10.53 -7.07
CA GLN A 70 13.78 -11.55 -6.29
C GLN A 70 12.28 -11.24 -6.14
N HIS A 71 11.75 -10.33 -6.94
CA HIS A 71 10.38 -9.89 -6.87
C HIS A 71 9.58 -10.33 -8.08
N TYR A 72 8.34 -10.74 -7.86
CA TYR A 72 7.43 -11.17 -8.91
C TYR A 72 6.52 -10.01 -9.28
N VAL A 73 6.75 -9.42 -10.46
CA VAL A 73 5.96 -8.30 -10.96
C VAL A 73 4.75 -8.85 -11.69
N THR A 74 3.60 -8.81 -11.04
CA THR A 74 2.31 -9.26 -11.61
C THR A 74 1.59 -8.14 -12.32
N GLY A 75 1.80 -6.89 -11.89
CA GLY A 75 0.98 -5.75 -12.26
C GLY A 75 -0.39 -5.79 -11.57
N ILE A 76 -1.18 -4.76 -11.81
CA ILE A 76 -2.53 -4.62 -11.28
C ILE A 76 -3.62 -4.89 -12.31
N ALA A 77 -3.27 -5.03 -13.60
CA ALA A 77 -4.25 -5.07 -14.69
C ALA A 77 -5.27 -6.22 -14.55
N ASP A 78 -4.81 -7.41 -14.19
CA ASP A 78 -5.70 -8.57 -14.07
C ASP A 78 -6.67 -8.43 -12.90
N GLU A 79 -6.20 -7.96 -11.75
CA GLU A 79 -7.07 -7.66 -10.63
C GLU A 79 -8.05 -6.53 -10.96
N ALA A 80 -7.56 -5.47 -11.60
CA ALA A 80 -8.38 -4.33 -11.99
C ALA A 80 -9.51 -4.74 -12.94
N MET A 81 -9.21 -5.58 -13.93
CA MET A 81 -10.21 -6.09 -14.86
C MET A 81 -11.25 -6.94 -14.17
N LYS A 82 -10.83 -7.80 -13.25
CA LYS A 82 -11.74 -8.67 -12.49
C LYS A 82 -12.65 -7.87 -11.58
N LEU A 83 -12.12 -6.88 -10.85
CA LEU A 83 -12.90 -6.12 -9.86
C LEU A 83 -13.78 -5.05 -10.50
N TYR A 84 -13.27 -4.31 -11.48
CA TYR A 84 -13.90 -3.09 -11.96
C TYR A 84 -13.95 -2.95 -13.49
N GLY A 85 -13.31 -3.84 -14.22
CA GLY A 85 -13.29 -3.79 -15.68
C GLY A 85 -12.30 -2.80 -16.28
N SER A 86 -11.56 -2.02 -15.47
CA SER A 86 -10.52 -1.11 -15.96
C SER A 86 -9.54 -0.73 -14.85
N VAL A 87 -8.32 -0.38 -15.26
CA VAL A 87 -7.29 0.14 -14.35
C VAL A 87 -7.69 1.50 -13.79
N ASP A 88 -8.33 2.34 -14.61
CA ASP A 88 -8.79 3.66 -14.17
C ASP A 88 -9.80 3.55 -13.03
N GLN A 89 -10.77 2.68 -13.15
CA GLN A 89 -11.77 2.48 -12.10
C GLN A 89 -11.17 1.87 -10.83
N TYR A 90 -10.22 0.97 -10.99
CA TYR A 90 -9.44 0.42 -9.87
C TYR A 90 -8.70 1.54 -9.10
N PHE A 91 -7.99 2.39 -9.84
CA PHE A 91 -7.28 3.54 -9.27
C PHE A 91 -8.23 4.45 -8.50
N ARG A 92 -9.37 4.79 -9.07
CA ARG A 92 -10.38 5.63 -8.43
C ARG A 92 -10.95 5.00 -7.17
N SER A 93 -11.13 3.68 -7.16
CA SER A 93 -11.65 2.96 -6.00
C SER A 93 -10.65 2.94 -4.85
N VAL A 94 -9.37 2.73 -5.15
CA VAL A 94 -8.31 2.83 -4.15
C VAL A 94 -8.24 4.25 -3.59
N ALA A 95 -8.27 5.26 -4.46
CA ALA A 95 -8.28 6.67 -4.04
C ALA A 95 -9.48 6.99 -3.14
N GLN A 96 -10.67 6.48 -3.46
CA GLN A 96 -11.85 6.70 -2.63
C GLN A 96 -11.70 6.05 -1.26
N SER A 97 -11.14 4.85 -1.20
CA SER A 97 -10.86 4.19 0.08
C SER A 97 -9.93 5.03 0.96
N ILE A 98 -8.91 5.64 0.36
CA ILE A 98 -8.00 6.54 1.08
C ILE A 98 -8.74 7.80 1.56
N ARG A 99 -9.59 8.40 0.74
CA ARG A 99 -10.40 9.58 1.14
C ARG A 99 -11.29 9.27 2.34
N ASP A 100 -11.88 8.09 2.35
CA ASP A 100 -12.82 7.66 3.39
C ASP A 100 -12.11 7.08 4.63
N SER A 101 -10.79 6.98 4.60
CA SER A 101 -10.01 6.39 5.68
C SER A 101 -9.91 7.30 6.90
N LYS A 102 -9.36 6.75 7.98
CA LYS A 102 -9.14 7.47 9.24
C LYS A 102 -7.80 8.21 9.29
N MET A 103 -7.04 8.23 8.19
CA MET A 103 -5.78 8.96 8.15
C MET A 103 -6.01 10.46 8.31
N SER A 104 -5.00 11.19 8.80
CA SER A 104 -5.07 12.64 8.90
C SER A 104 -5.27 13.28 7.53
N GLU A 105 -5.94 14.45 7.48
CA GLU A 105 -6.26 15.11 6.22
C GLU A 105 -5.00 15.52 5.43
N ASP A 106 -3.96 15.96 6.11
CA ASP A 106 -2.70 16.34 5.46
C ASP A 106 -2.05 15.13 4.77
N LEU A 107 -2.04 13.99 5.44
CA LEU A 107 -1.49 12.76 4.89
C LEU A 107 -2.32 12.26 3.69
N LYS A 108 -3.65 12.27 3.83
CA LYS A 108 -4.55 11.92 2.72
C LYS A 108 -4.27 12.78 1.49
N SER A 109 -4.20 14.10 1.68
CA SER A 109 -3.95 15.03 0.58
C SER A 109 -2.64 14.72 -0.12
N PHE A 110 -1.58 14.44 0.63
CA PHE A 110 -0.29 14.10 0.04
C PHE A 110 -0.38 12.81 -0.77
N VAL A 111 -0.92 11.75 -0.19
CA VAL A 111 -1.03 10.45 -0.86
C VAL A 111 -1.88 10.56 -2.13
N LEU A 112 -3.03 11.21 -2.05
CA LEU A 112 -3.94 11.36 -3.19
C LEU A 112 -3.35 12.20 -4.32
N GLN A 113 -2.55 13.21 -4.00
CA GLN A 113 -1.91 14.06 -5.02
C GLN A 113 -0.79 13.34 -5.76
N HIS A 114 -0.13 12.37 -5.13
CA HIS A 114 1.08 11.77 -5.67
C HIS A 114 0.90 10.31 -6.11
N MET A 115 -0.23 9.67 -5.80
CA MET A 115 -0.46 8.29 -6.25
C MET A 115 -0.53 8.23 -7.76
N GLU A 116 0.07 7.19 -8.34
CA GLU A 116 0.15 7.06 -9.79
C GLU A 116 0.25 5.60 -10.23
N VAL A 117 -0.18 5.36 -11.47
CA VAL A 117 0.04 4.09 -12.15
C VAL A 117 1.31 4.22 -12.98
N VAL A 118 2.25 3.32 -12.76
CA VAL A 118 3.56 3.33 -13.42
C VAL A 118 3.73 2.05 -14.23
N ASN A 119 4.26 2.17 -15.44
CA ASN A 119 4.68 0.99 -16.21
C ASN A 119 6.04 0.53 -15.69
N PHE A 120 6.08 -0.69 -15.16
CA PHE A 120 7.30 -1.30 -14.62
C PHE A 120 7.54 -2.62 -15.35
N HIS A 121 8.58 -2.65 -16.18
CA HIS A 121 8.92 -3.81 -17.02
C HIS A 121 7.74 -4.33 -17.86
N GLY A 122 6.91 -3.44 -18.38
CA GLY A 122 5.75 -3.78 -19.20
C GLY A 122 4.49 -4.14 -18.41
N LYS A 123 4.53 -4.06 -17.09
CA LYS A 123 3.37 -4.28 -16.20
C LYS A 123 3.00 -2.96 -15.53
N GLU A 124 1.71 -2.68 -15.44
CA GLU A 124 1.23 -1.52 -14.69
C GLU A 124 1.18 -1.83 -13.22
N VAL A 125 1.79 -0.98 -12.40
CA VAL A 125 1.75 -1.06 -10.94
C VAL A 125 1.20 0.25 -10.38
N LEU A 126 0.55 0.18 -9.22
CA LEU A 126 0.05 1.37 -8.53
C LEU A 126 1.02 1.74 -7.42
N VAL A 127 1.48 2.98 -7.40
CA VAL A 127 2.43 3.47 -6.41
C VAL A 127 1.76 4.53 -5.53
N LEU A 128 1.83 4.31 -4.24
CA LEU A 128 1.37 5.25 -3.22
C LEU A 128 2.61 5.82 -2.53
N TYR A 129 2.79 7.14 -2.62
CA TYR A 129 3.93 7.84 -2.04
C TYR A 129 3.55 8.51 -0.73
N ASN A 130 4.54 8.62 0.14
CA ASN A 130 4.39 9.26 1.42
C ASN A 130 5.69 9.97 1.83
N ILE A 131 5.55 11.09 2.50
CA ILE A 131 6.68 11.83 3.09
C ILE A 131 6.52 11.81 4.61
N GLY A 132 7.64 11.73 5.34
CA GLY A 132 7.63 11.78 6.79
C GLY A 132 7.05 13.11 7.31
N THR A 133 6.25 13.03 8.37
CA THR A 133 5.58 14.18 8.97
C THR A 133 6.17 14.58 10.32
N GLY A 134 7.31 14.00 10.70
CA GLY A 134 7.91 14.24 12.00
C GLY A 134 7.23 13.47 13.15
N GLY A 135 6.44 12.47 12.83
CA GLY A 135 5.95 11.52 13.83
C GLY A 135 4.53 11.73 14.33
N GLU A 136 3.75 12.63 13.75
CA GLU A 136 2.44 12.99 14.30
C GLU A 136 1.24 12.58 13.44
N SER A 137 1.42 11.68 12.48
CA SER A 137 0.30 11.16 11.70
C SER A 137 -0.42 10.07 12.47
N LEU A 138 -1.74 10.17 12.51
CA LEU A 138 -2.60 9.23 13.23
C LEU A 138 -3.55 8.53 12.27
N PHE A 139 -3.88 7.27 12.62
CA PHE A 139 -4.96 6.52 12.01
C PHE A 139 -6.12 6.48 13.00
N GLY A 140 -7.10 7.38 12.82
CA GLY A 140 -8.12 7.62 13.82
C GLY A 140 -7.52 8.18 15.10
N ALA A 141 -7.80 7.55 16.24
CA ALA A 141 -7.19 7.90 17.53
C ALA A 141 -5.93 7.10 17.82
N GLU A 142 -5.48 6.28 16.88
CA GLU A 142 -4.35 5.37 17.04
C GLU A 142 -3.13 5.91 16.32
N LYS A 143 -1.96 5.64 16.88
CA LYS A 143 -0.68 5.97 16.25
C LYS A 143 0.02 4.69 15.83
N TRP A 144 0.44 4.64 14.60
CA TRP A 144 1.15 3.52 14.01
C TRP A 144 2.56 3.92 13.61
N ILE A 145 3.49 3.00 13.72
CA ILE A 145 4.88 3.19 13.30
C ILE A 145 5.32 1.99 12.46
N HIS A 146 6.25 2.23 11.55
CA HIS A 146 6.87 1.18 10.75
C HIS A 146 8.18 0.77 11.42
N ASN A 147 8.31 -0.49 11.78
CA ASN A 147 9.48 -1.07 12.44
C ASN A 147 10.01 -2.22 11.57
N GLY A 148 11.09 -1.95 10.82
CA GLY A 148 11.62 -2.92 9.86
C GLY A 148 10.57 -3.22 8.78
N ASN A 149 10.14 -4.48 8.69
CA ASN A 149 9.11 -4.91 7.75
C ASN A 149 7.71 -5.01 8.39
N SER A 150 7.55 -4.49 9.58
CA SER A 150 6.30 -4.58 10.34
C SER A 150 5.71 -3.21 10.61
N THR A 151 4.39 -3.13 10.58
CA THR A 151 3.63 -1.97 11.01
C THR A 151 3.12 -2.24 12.42
N VAL A 152 3.46 -1.37 13.37
CA VAL A 152 3.16 -1.57 14.77
C VAL A 152 2.34 -0.41 15.31
N LYS A 153 1.23 -0.74 16.01
CA LYS A 153 0.41 0.23 16.71
C LYS A 153 1.10 0.68 18.00
N VAL A 154 1.18 1.97 18.21
CA VAL A 154 1.76 2.56 19.42
C VAL A 154 0.69 2.68 20.48
N LYS A 155 0.95 2.09 21.65
CA LYS A 155 0.07 2.23 22.81
C LYS A 155 0.27 3.57 23.49
N ASP A 156 -0.78 4.07 24.14
CA ASP A 156 -0.70 5.29 24.94
C ASP A 156 0.43 5.16 26.00
N GLY A 157 1.17 6.24 26.16
CA GLY A 157 2.27 6.29 27.14
C GLY A 157 3.60 5.75 26.63
N LEU A 158 3.66 5.17 25.44
CA LEU A 158 4.90 4.64 24.87
C LEU A 158 5.54 5.57 23.83
N LYS A 159 5.32 6.86 23.96
CA LYS A 159 5.80 7.86 22.99
C LYS A 159 7.31 7.89 22.84
N SER A 160 8.04 7.56 23.89
CA SER A 160 9.51 7.53 23.89
C SER A 160 10.08 6.43 23.01
N ILE A 161 9.28 5.45 22.63
CA ILE A 161 9.71 4.33 21.78
C ILE A 161 9.57 4.64 20.29
N GLN A 162 9.03 5.79 19.95
CA GLN A 162 8.75 6.17 18.56
C GLN A 162 9.97 6.65 17.80
N SER A 163 11.04 6.94 18.49
CA SER A 163 12.30 7.38 17.88
C SER A 163 13.12 6.15 17.49
N PHE A 164 12.89 5.64 16.34
CA PHE A 164 13.76 4.61 15.77
C PHE A 164 14.08 4.85 14.35
#